data_8d781a1e9cabf6e8c7fd492fe1b1fb9e
#
_entry.id   8d781a1e9cabf6e8c7fd492fe1b1fb9e
#
_cell.length_a   1.000
_cell.length_b   1.000
_cell.length_c   1.000
_cell.angle_alpha   90.00
_cell.angle_beta   90.00
_cell.angle_gamma   90.00
#
_symmetry.space_group_name_H-M   'P 1'
#
loop_
_entity.id
_entity.type
_entity.pdbx_description
1 polymer ?
#
loop_
_entity_poly.entity_id
_entity_poly.type
_entity_poly.pdbx_seq_one_letter_code
_entity_poly.pdbx_strand_id
1 'polypeptide(L)'
;MKNLILILLFTLTITNCDKTKETPLLLPAAAEPSAKIHNDRGIKYFYEGKYLDALIGFTQARVADGTAGEIYFNLGLMQHLKGNHEKAKNFFKQAHHFADGNKKILESKLIKKHLDP
;
A
#
# COMPACT_ATOMS: atom_id res chain seq x y z
N MET A 1 55.52 -26.01 -6.90
CA MET A 1 54.10 -26.31 -6.67
C MET A 1 53.35 -24.99 -6.54
N LYS A 2 52.59 -24.64 -7.55
CA LYS A 2 51.81 -23.39 -7.55
C LYS A 2 50.42 -23.70 -7.05
N ASN A 3 50.10 -23.26 -5.80
CA ASN A 3 48.75 -23.34 -5.33
C ASN A 3 47.92 -22.25 -6.01
N LEU A 4 47.12 -22.67 -6.94
CA LEU A 4 46.12 -21.80 -7.57
C LEU A 4 44.96 -21.68 -6.61
N ILE A 5 44.95 -20.63 -5.78
CA ILE A 5 43.79 -20.29 -4.96
C ILE A 5 42.79 -19.69 -5.92
N LEU A 6 41.81 -20.49 -6.33
CA LEU A 6 40.65 -20.04 -7.07
C LEU A 6 39.78 -19.25 -6.07
N ILE A 7 40.01 -17.95 -6.02
CA ILE A 7 39.07 -17.05 -5.30
C ILE A 7 37.82 -17.00 -6.14
N LEU A 8 36.84 -17.82 -5.76
CA LEU A 8 35.48 -17.73 -6.28
C LEU A 8 34.89 -16.42 -5.74
N LEU A 9 35.03 -15.35 -6.49
CA LEU A 9 34.31 -14.11 -6.27
C LEU A 9 32.83 -14.42 -6.45
N PHE A 10 32.19 -14.76 -5.36
CA PHE A 10 30.74 -14.78 -5.27
C PHE A 10 30.27 -13.33 -5.35
N THR A 11 30.08 -12.83 -6.55
CA THR A 11 29.38 -11.56 -6.74
C THR A 11 27.96 -11.77 -6.29
N LEU A 12 27.72 -11.41 -5.03
CA LEU A 12 26.37 -11.28 -4.51
C LEU A 12 25.70 -10.16 -5.31
N THR A 13 25.03 -10.51 -6.40
CA THR A 13 24.14 -9.59 -7.06
C THR A 13 23.00 -9.31 -6.09
N ILE A 14 23.17 -8.23 -5.33
CA ILE A 14 22.05 -7.65 -4.60
C ILE A 14 21.10 -7.18 -5.70
N THR A 15 20.16 -8.04 -6.07
CA THR A 15 18.99 -7.57 -6.78
C THR A 15 18.30 -6.60 -5.85
N ASN A 16 18.58 -5.33 -6.02
CA ASN A 16 17.76 -4.27 -5.49
C ASN A 16 16.37 -4.50 -6.08
N CYS A 17 15.56 -5.30 -5.40
CA CYS A 17 14.13 -5.19 -5.52
C CYS A 17 13.83 -3.77 -5.04
N ASP A 18 13.74 -2.85 -5.98
CA ASP A 18 13.20 -1.52 -5.74
C ASP A 18 11.71 -1.70 -5.40
N LYS A 19 11.50 -2.21 -4.21
CA LYS A 19 10.21 -2.18 -3.57
C LYS A 19 10.04 -0.72 -3.18
N THR A 20 9.48 0.06 -4.10
CA THR A 20 8.81 1.28 -3.73
C THR A 20 7.76 0.87 -2.70
N LYS A 21 8.17 0.94 -1.45
CA LYS A 21 7.41 0.44 -0.31
C LYS A 21 6.34 1.46 -0.01
N GLU A 22 5.26 1.40 -0.79
CA GLU A 22 4.11 2.26 -0.51
C GLU A 22 3.52 1.85 0.84
N THR A 23 3.15 2.84 1.62
CA THR A 23 2.61 2.70 2.97
C THR A 23 1.21 3.28 3.03
N PRO A 24 0.38 2.87 4.00
CA PRO A 24 -0.96 3.41 4.13
C PRO A 24 -0.96 4.93 4.33
N LEU A 25 -2.00 5.57 3.82
CA LEU A 25 -2.18 7.01 3.85
C LEU A 25 -3.03 7.45 5.04
N LEU A 26 -2.60 8.53 5.69
CA LEU A 26 -3.40 9.25 6.68
C LEU A 26 -4.55 9.98 5.99
N LEU A 27 -5.68 10.09 6.67
CA LEU A 27 -6.76 10.96 6.23
C LEU A 27 -6.43 12.44 6.50
N PRO A 28 -6.97 13.36 5.68
CA PRO A 28 -6.87 14.79 5.96
C PRO A 28 -7.42 15.17 7.35
N ALA A 29 -6.92 16.25 7.92
CA ALA A 29 -7.35 16.73 9.24
C ALA A 29 -8.86 17.01 9.31
N ALA A 30 -9.46 17.44 8.21
CA ALA A 30 -10.89 17.74 8.09
C ALA A 30 -11.76 16.53 7.77
N ALA A 31 -11.17 15.32 7.68
CA ALA A 31 -11.93 14.10 7.43
C ALA A 31 -12.93 13.80 8.56
N GLU A 32 -13.91 12.96 8.25
CA GLU A 32 -14.89 12.50 9.22
C GLU A 32 -14.19 11.85 10.42
N PRO A 33 -14.48 12.26 11.68
CA PRO A 33 -13.71 11.84 12.86
C PRO A 33 -13.70 10.32 13.10
N SER A 34 -14.83 9.65 12.89
CA SER A 34 -14.95 8.20 13.05
C SER A 34 -14.12 7.45 11.98
N ALA A 35 -14.17 7.91 10.75
CA ALA A 35 -13.32 7.37 9.66
C ALA A 35 -11.84 7.50 10.01
N LYS A 36 -11.45 8.64 10.56
CA LYS A 36 -10.07 8.90 10.98
C LYS A 36 -9.60 7.90 12.03
N ILE A 37 -10.41 7.68 13.07
CA ILE A 37 -10.09 6.73 14.15
C ILE A 37 -9.88 5.32 13.59
N HIS A 38 -10.76 4.85 12.72
CA HIS A 38 -10.65 3.52 12.12
C HIS A 38 -9.46 3.42 11.15
N ASN A 39 -9.22 4.45 10.36
CA ASN A 39 -8.09 4.49 9.45
C ASN A 39 -6.75 4.47 10.21
N ASP A 40 -6.61 5.27 11.26
CA ASP A 40 -5.41 5.32 12.11
C ASP A 40 -5.16 3.97 12.80
N ARG A 41 -6.21 3.30 13.25
CA ARG A 41 -6.12 1.94 13.79
C ARG A 41 -5.64 0.94 12.73
N GLY A 42 -6.16 1.02 11.52
CA GLY A 42 -5.71 0.21 10.40
C GLY A 42 -4.23 0.41 10.10
N ILE A 43 -3.77 1.66 10.10
CA ILE A 43 -2.35 2.01 9.91
C ILE A 43 -1.49 1.39 11.02
N LYS A 44 -1.92 1.49 12.27
CA LYS A 44 -1.21 0.88 13.40
C LYS A 44 -1.04 -0.63 13.20
N TYR A 45 -2.10 -1.34 12.84
CA TYR A 45 -2.04 -2.78 12.57
C TYR A 45 -1.15 -3.11 11.37
N PHE A 46 -1.15 -2.28 10.35
CA PHE A 46 -0.25 -2.45 9.22
C PHE A 46 1.23 -2.48 9.66
N TYR A 47 1.65 -1.51 10.49
CA TYR A 47 3.02 -1.47 10.98
C TYR A 47 3.36 -2.57 11.98
N GLU A 48 2.38 -3.18 12.61
CA GLU A 48 2.53 -4.37 13.45
C GLU A 48 2.57 -5.68 12.63
N GLY A 49 2.42 -5.60 11.31
CA GLY A 49 2.35 -6.77 10.42
C GLY A 49 1.03 -7.53 10.49
N LYS A 50 0.02 -6.97 11.15
CA LYS A 50 -1.32 -7.54 11.31
C LYS A 50 -2.23 -7.10 10.17
N TYR A 51 -1.99 -7.62 8.97
CA TYR A 51 -2.65 -7.13 7.74
C TYR A 51 -4.14 -7.42 7.69
N LEU A 52 -4.61 -8.52 8.28
CA LEU A 52 -6.05 -8.79 8.36
C LEU A 52 -6.75 -7.77 9.26
N ASP A 53 -6.19 -7.47 10.42
CA ASP A 53 -6.71 -6.45 11.33
C ASP A 53 -6.66 -5.06 10.70
N ALA A 54 -5.61 -4.76 9.95
CA ALA A 54 -5.50 -3.53 9.18
C ALA A 54 -6.62 -3.42 8.14
N LEU A 55 -6.90 -4.50 7.41
CA LEU A 55 -7.99 -4.56 6.43
C LEU A 55 -9.35 -4.30 7.10
N ILE A 56 -9.58 -4.86 8.26
CA ILE A 56 -10.82 -4.62 9.04
C ILE A 56 -10.92 -3.14 9.41
N GLY A 57 -9.85 -2.54 9.93
CA GLY A 57 -9.83 -1.12 10.28
C GLY A 57 -10.13 -0.20 9.10
N PHE A 58 -9.50 -0.43 7.96
CA PHE A 58 -9.76 0.35 6.74
C PHE A 58 -11.17 0.12 6.18
N THR A 59 -11.73 -1.07 6.32
CA THR A 59 -13.11 -1.36 5.94
C THR A 59 -14.11 -0.59 6.82
N GLN A 60 -13.86 -0.52 8.12
CA GLN A 60 -14.66 0.29 9.05
C GLN A 60 -14.55 1.78 8.73
N ALA A 61 -13.34 2.25 8.38
CA ALA A 61 -13.14 3.63 7.94
C ALA A 61 -13.98 3.95 6.69
N ARG A 62 -14.02 3.04 5.71
CA ARG A 62 -14.84 3.19 4.50
C ARG A 62 -16.34 3.26 4.83
N VAL A 63 -16.81 2.49 5.78
CA VAL A 63 -18.22 2.54 6.21
C VAL A 63 -18.55 3.92 6.81
N ALA A 64 -17.61 4.50 7.56
CA ALA A 64 -17.77 5.83 8.15
C ALA A 64 -17.68 6.96 7.11
N ASP A 65 -16.80 6.82 6.11
CA ASP A 65 -16.64 7.76 4.99
C ASP A 65 -16.31 7.03 3.69
N GLY A 66 -17.28 6.87 2.83
CA GLY A 66 -17.15 6.21 1.53
C GLY A 66 -16.58 7.08 0.41
N THR A 67 -16.12 8.30 0.71
CA THR A 67 -15.65 9.27 -0.30
C THR A 67 -14.18 9.66 -0.16
N ALA A 68 -13.45 9.05 0.75
CA ALA A 68 -12.03 9.35 0.98
C ALA A 68 -11.14 8.44 0.13
N GLY A 69 -10.44 9.02 -0.84
CA GLY A 69 -9.53 8.28 -1.72
C GLY A 69 -8.42 7.55 -0.97
N GLU A 70 -7.95 8.11 0.14
CA GLU A 70 -6.92 7.53 1.00
C GLU A 70 -7.36 6.17 1.59
N ILE A 71 -8.63 6.04 1.97
CA ILE A 71 -9.18 4.79 2.50
C ILE A 71 -9.18 3.72 1.41
N TYR A 72 -9.60 4.05 0.21
CA TYR A 72 -9.59 3.11 -0.92
C TYR A 72 -8.16 2.74 -1.32
N PHE A 73 -7.23 3.68 -1.25
CA PHE A 73 -5.81 3.38 -1.43
C PHE A 73 -5.33 2.34 -0.41
N ASN A 74 -5.64 2.54 0.86
CA ASN A 74 -5.26 1.63 1.94
C ASN A 74 -5.88 0.24 1.77
N LEU A 75 -7.14 0.16 1.37
CA LEU A 75 -7.81 -1.11 1.04
C LEU A 75 -7.15 -1.79 -0.16
N GLY A 76 -6.84 -1.04 -1.20
CA GLY A 76 -6.13 -1.55 -2.37
C GLY A 76 -4.74 -2.09 -2.03
N LEU A 77 -4.00 -1.36 -1.19
CA LEU A 77 -2.69 -1.78 -0.70
C LEU A 77 -2.78 -3.12 0.06
N MET A 78 -3.77 -3.28 0.95
CA MET A 78 -3.97 -4.53 1.69
C MET A 78 -4.29 -5.69 0.75
N GLN A 79 -5.14 -5.49 -0.24
CA GLN A 79 -5.46 -6.51 -1.22
C GLN A 79 -4.26 -6.87 -2.11
N HIS A 80 -3.46 -5.88 -2.48
CA HIS A 80 -2.22 -6.09 -3.22
C HIS A 80 -1.24 -6.97 -2.42
N LEU A 81 -1.05 -6.68 -1.14
CA LEU A 81 -0.16 -7.46 -0.27
C LEU A 81 -0.65 -8.89 -0.04
N LYS A 82 -1.96 -9.11 -0.11
CA LYS A 82 -2.57 -10.46 -0.05
C LYS A 82 -2.49 -11.21 -1.38
N GLY A 83 -2.05 -10.59 -2.46
CA GLY A 83 -2.04 -11.17 -3.80
C GLY A 83 -3.38 -11.11 -4.54
N ASN A 84 -4.38 -10.42 -4.01
CA ASN A 84 -5.69 -10.23 -4.64
C ASN A 84 -5.67 -9.05 -5.61
N HIS A 85 -5.00 -9.22 -6.76
CA HIS A 85 -4.76 -8.12 -7.70
C HIS A 85 -6.02 -7.53 -8.31
N GLU A 86 -7.06 -8.33 -8.56
CA GLU A 86 -8.34 -7.82 -9.09
C GLU A 86 -9.06 -6.93 -8.07
N LYS A 87 -9.12 -7.34 -6.80
CA LYS A 87 -9.68 -6.52 -5.73
C LYS A 87 -8.86 -5.26 -5.51
N ALA A 88 -7.53 -5.38 -5.53
CA ALA A 88 -6.63 -4.23 -5.44
C ALA A 88 -6.91 -3.22 -6.55
N LYS A 89 -7.00 -3.67 -7.80
CA LYS A 89 -7.32 -2.83 -8.95
C LYS A 89 -8.64 -2.07 -8.77
N ASN A 90 -9.69 -2.75 -8.30
CA ASN A 90 -10.99 -2.13 -8.08
C ASN A 90 -10.92 -1.03 -7.02
N PHE A 91 -10.23 -1.27 -5.91
CA PHE A 91 -10.02 -0.24 -4.89
C PHE A 91 -9.16 0.91 -5.38
N PHE A 92 -8.12 0.65 -6.17
CA PHE A 92 -7.28 1.70 -6.73
C PHE A 92 -8.02 2.59 -7.73
N LYS A 93 -8.96 2.04 -8.49
CA LYS A 93 -9.87 2.85 -9.33
C LYS A 93 -10.68 3.83 -8.49
N GLN A 94 -11.23 3.36 -7.37
CA GLN A 94 -11.98 4.21 -6.45
C GLN A 94 -11.09 5.23 -5.75
N ALA A 95 -9.87 4.84 -5.36
CA ALA A 95 -8.89 5.77 -4.80
C ALA A 95 -8.59 6.91 -5.78
N HIS A 96 -8.37 6.61 -7.03
CA HIS A 96 -8.12 7.60 -8.07
C HIS A 96 -9.34 8.52 -8.28
N HIS A 97 -10.54 7.95 -8.30
CA HIS A 97 -11.79 8.70 -8.45
C HIS A 97 -12.00 9.69 -7.30
N PHE A 98 -11.71 9.28 -6.06
CA PHE A 98 -11.87 10.10 -4.86
C PHE A 98 -10.57 10.77 -4.39
N ALA A 99 -9.57 10.87 -5.25
CA ALA A 99 -8.25 11.38 -4.86
C ALA A 99 -8.27 12.83 -4.37
N ASP A 100 -9.21 13.65 -4.86
CA ASP A 100 -9.38 15.05 -4.45
C ASP A 100 -8.05 15.84 -4.45
N GLY A 101 -7.27 15.67 -5.51
CA GLY A 101 -5.97 16.33 -5.66
C GLY A 101 -4.82 15.74 -4.85
N ASN A 102 -5.04 14.65 -4.10
CA ASN A 102 -3.96 14.03 -3.34
C ASN A 102 -2.90 13.42 -4.26
N LYS A 103 -1.73 14.05 -4.31
CA LYS A 103 -0.62 13.63 -5.18
C LYS A 103 -0.09 12.24 -4.83
N LYS A 104 -0.15 11.83 -3.57
CA LYS A 104 0.27 10.47 -3.15
C LYS A 104 -0.58 9.39 -3.81
N ILE A 105 -1.85 9.69 -4.12
CA ILE A 105 -2.72 8.81 -4.88
C ILE A 105 -2.48 8.98 -6.38
N LEU A 106 -2.54 10.22 -6.88
CA LEU A 106 -2.48 10.51 -8.31
C LEU A 106 -1.12 10.15 -8.95
N GLU A 107 -0.05 10.21 -8.18
CA GLU A 107 1.31 9.90 -8.63
C GLU A 107 1.80 8.51 -8.15
N SER A 108 0.94 7.73 -7.52
CA SER A 108 1.29 6.40 -7.01
C SER A 108 1.72 5.46 -8.14
N LYS A 109 2.94 4.96 -8.03
CA LYS A 109 3.48 3.96 -8.97
C LYS A 109 2.72 2.63 -8.85
N LEU A 110 2.29 2.28 -7.65
CA LEU A 110 1.52 1.07 -7.40
C LEU A 110 0.16 1.12 -8.10
N ILE A 111 -0.55 2.25 -7.98
CA ILE A 111 -1.82 2.44 -8.70
C ILE A 111 -1.62 2.36 -10.20
N LYS A 112 -0.62 3.06 -10.73
CA LYS A 112 -0.30 3.02 -12.18
C LYS A 112 -0.06 1.61 -12.66
N LYS A 113 0.72 0.82 -11.92
CA LYS A 113 1.00 -0.58 -12.25
C LYS A 113 -0.26 -1.44 -12.32
N HIS A 114 -1.26 -1.17 -11.48
CA HIS A 114 -2.53 -1.89 -11.50
C HIS A 114 -3.51 -1.42 -12.56
N LEU A 115 -3.54 -0.11 -12.86
CA LEU A 115 -4.49 0.48 -13.79
C LEU A 115 -3.98 0.48 -15.24
N ASP A 116 -2.68 0.60 -15.44
CA ASP A 116 -2.00 0.63 -16.75
C ASP A 116 -1.00 -0.54 -16.83
N PRO A 117 -1.50 -1.78 -17.03
CA PRO A 117 -0.62 -2.97 -17.09
C PRO A 117 0.28 -2.99 -18.32
#